data_06b8349ebb306d57b6cd767ce6e37567
#
_entry.id   06b8349ebb306d57b6cd767ce6e37567
#
_cell.length_a   1.000
_cell.length_b   1.000
_cell.length_c   1.000
_cell.angle_alpha   90.00
_cell.angle_beta   90.00
_cell.angle_gamma   90.00
#
_symmetry.space_group_name_H-M   'P 1'
#
loop_
_entity.id
_entity.type
_entity.pdbx_description
1 polymer ?
#
loop_
_entity_poly.entity_id
_entity_poly.type
_entity_poly.pdbx_seq_one_letter_code
_entity_poly.pdbx_strand_id
1 'polypeptide(L)'
;MEKAWNQAFKLRDSKALNALLDDDVVLVNDDSSLQSKTAFLSAIHTAKPSDEQQVSPESMRVHVAGDVAIATGVFRTKGTEEGKPYLRRDRFVDTWVNKNGSWVCVSASAIPVLH
;
A
#
# COMPACT_ATOMS: atom_id res chain seq x y z
N MET A 1 -1.52 4.27 -10.99
CA MET A 1 -1.90 4.25 -9.55
C MET A 1 -1.17 3.15 -8.79
N GLU A 2 -1.58 1.90 -8.89
CA GLU A 2 -0.97 0.84 -8.10
C GLU A 2 0.47 0.54 -8.46
N LYS A 3 0.83 0.60 -9.73
CA LYS A 3 2.23 0.40 -10.14
C LYS A 3 3.14 1.45 -9.55
N ALA A 4 2.72 2.72 -9.58
CA ALA A 4 3.48 3.81 -9.01
C ALA A 4 3.62 3.65 -7.49
N TRP A 5 2.54 3.24 -6.83
CA TRP A 5 2.53 2.97 -5.40
C TRP A 5 3.53 1.86 -5.04
N ASN A 6 3.43 0.72 -5.73
CA ASN A 6 4.29 -0.42 -5.45
C ASN A 6 5.77 -0.09 -5.69
N GLN A 7 6.06 0.64 -6.75
CA GLN A 7 7.43 1.06 -7.05
C GLN A 7 7.98 1.98 -5.97
N ALA A 8 7.19 3.00 -5.58
CA ALA A 8 7.59 3.94 -4.54
C ALA A 8 7.78 3.25 -3.19
N PHE A 9 6.89 2.34 -2.85
CA PHE A 9 6.96 1.59 -1.60
C PHE A 9 8.21 0.70 -1.56
N LYS A 10 8.47 0.00 -2.67
CA LYS A 10 9.63 -0.89 -2.78
C LYS A 10 10.93 -0.12 -2.61
N LEU A 11 11.02 1.07 -3.19
CA LEU A 11 12.22 1.92 -3.11
C LEU A 11 12.24 2.78 -1.84
N ARG A 12 11.18 2.72 -1.02
CA ARG A 12 11.00 3.58 0.16
C ARG A 12 11.15 5.04 -0.19
N ASP A 13 10.59 5.42 -1.34
CA ASP A 13 10.64 6.78 -1.86
C ASP A 13 9.54 7.60 -1.21
N SER A 14 9.86 8.23 -0.06
CA SER A 14 8.88 8.99 0.69
C SER A 14 8.34 10.19 -0.09
N LYS A 15 9.15 10.77 -0.97
CA LYS A 15 8.71 11.90 -1.81
C LYS A 15 7.65 11.44 -2.81
N ALA A 16 7.88 10.30 -3.48
CA ALA A 16 6.91 9.77 -4.42
C ALA A 16 5.63 9.33 -3.70
N LEU A 17 5.75 8.69 -2.53
CA LEU A 17 4.60 8.29 -1.73
C LEU A 17 3.81 9.51 -1.26
N ASN A 18 4.51 10.58 -0.86
CA ASN A 18 3.85 11.82 -0.47
C ASN A 18 2.98 12.37 -1.60
N ALA A 19 3.45 12.29 -2.83
CA ALA A 19 2.70 12.79 -3.99
C ALA A 19 1.49 11.92 -4.31
N LEU A 20 1.54 10.62 -3.98
CA LEU A 20 0.45 9.67 -4.25
C LEU A 20 -0.64 9.67 -3.18
N LEU A 21 -0.36 10.21 -2.00
CA LEU A 21 -1.30 10.20 -0.88
C LEU A 21 -1.99 11.54 -0.72
N ASP A 22 -3.32 11.51 -0.51
CA ASP A 22 -4.06 12.70 -0.12
C ASP A 22 -3.64 13.13 1.28
N ASP A 23 -3.71 14.43 1.58
CA ASP A 23 -3.30 14.94 2.90
C ASP A 23 -4.14 14.37 4.03
N ASP A 24 -5.41 14.07 3.75
CA ASP A 24 -6.36 13.52 4.72
C ASP A 24 -6.58 12.02 4.52
N VAL A 25 -5.62 11.33 3.92
CA VAL A 25 -5.74 9.90 3.63
C VAL A 25 -5.99 9.09 4.91
N VAL A 26 -6.88 8.11 4.80
CA VAL A 26 -7.16 7.17 5.89
C VAL A 26 -6.45 5.86 5.59
N LEU A 27 -5.47 5.51 6.41
CA LEU A 27 -4.72 4.27 6.28
C LEU A 27 -5.11 3.35 7.44
N VAL A 28 -5.52 2.13 7.10
CA VAL A 28 -5.92 1.13 8.08
C VAL A 28 -4.87 0.02 8.07
N ASN A 29 -4.22 -0.20 9.19
CA ASN A 29 -3.23 -1.25 9.33
C ASN A 29 -3.90 -2.60 9.55
N ASP A 30 -3.14 -3.68 9.42
CA ASP A 30 -3.66 -5.05 9.57
C ASP A 30 -4.15 -5.36 10.97
N ASP A 31 -3.75 -4.59 11.99
CA ASP A 31 -4.27 -4.69 13.35
C ASP A 31 -5.50 -3.80 13.58
N SER A 32 -6.08 -3.23 12.51
CA SER A 32 -7.21 -2.30 12.49
C SER A 32 -6.94 -0.92 13.07
N SER A 33 -5.70 -0.59 13.41
CA SER A 33 -5.36 0.77 13.84
C SER A 33 -5.33 1.72 12.64
N LEU A 34 -5.60 3.00 12.91
CA LEU A 34 -5.53 4.05 11.90
C LEU A 34 -4.17 4.73 11.93
N GLN A 35 -3.70 5.11 10.74
CA GLN A 35 -2.42 5.79 10.60
C GLN A 35 -2.61 7.03 9.73
N SER A 36 -2.05 8.15 10.15
CA SER A 36 -2.07 9.38 9.36
C SER A 36 -1.00 9.33 8.28
N LYS A 37 -1.14 10.21 7.27
CA LYS A 37 -0.13 10.38 6.24
C LYS A 37 1.25 10.68 6.83
N THR A 38 1.30 11.62 7.79
CA THR A 38 2.56 12.00 8.43
C THR A 38 3.20 10.83 9.15
N ALA A 39 2.42 10.05 9.91
CA ALA A 39 2.93 8.88 10.62
C ALA A 39 3.43 7.81 9.65
N PHE A 40 2.70 7.58 8.57
CA PHE A 40 3.08 6.60 7.55
C PHE A 40 4.41 6.98 6.88
N LEU A 41 4.55 8.23 6.44
CA LEU A 41 5.77 8.69 5.77
C LEU A 41 6.97 8.67 6.71
N SER A 42 6.74 9.02 7.98
CA SER A 42 7.79 8.95 9.00
C SER A 42 8.26 7.51 9.22
N ALA A 43 7.33 6.57 9.27
CA ALA A 43 7.66 5.15 9.42
C ALA A 43 8.47 4.63 8.24
N ILE A 44 8.11 5.03 7.01
CA ILE A 44 8.85 4.63 5.81
C ILE A 44 10.27 5.21 5.84
N HIS A 45 10.39 6.47 6.24
CA HIS A 45 11.68 7.15 6.27
C HIS A 45 12.64 6.52 7.30
N THR A 46 12.12 6.05 8.42
CA THR A 46 12.92 5.49 9.51
C THR A 46 12.99 3.96 9.49
N ALA A 47 12.31 3.31 8.53
CA ALA A 47 12.28 1.85 8.47
C ALA A 47 13.67 1.28 8.24
N LYS A 48 13.99 0.21 8.97
CA LYS A 48 15.27 -0.48 8.80
C LYS A 48 15.25 -1.31 7.53
N PRO A 49 16.39 -1.50 6.88
CA PRO A 49 16.48 -2.42 5.74
C PRO A 49 16.00 -3.81 6.13
N SER A 50 15.27 -4.45 5.22
CA SER A 50 14.71 -5.77 5.42
C SER A 50 14.89 -6.56 4.12
N ASP A 51 14.92 -7.89 4.22
CA ASP A 51 14.95 -8.76 3.06
C ASP A 51 13.57 -9.00 2.47
N GLU A 52 12.53 -8.39 3.04
CA GLU A 52 11.18 -8.54 2.52
C GLU A 52 11.06 -7.97 1.12
N GLN A 53 10.41 -8.72 0.24
CA GLN A 53 10.17 -8.32 -1.14
C GLN A 53 8.71 -8.50 -1.48
N GLN A 54 8.12 -7.49 -2.10
CA GLN A 54 6.77 -7.62 -2.65
C GLN A 54 6.85 -8.37 -3.97
N VAL A 55 5.97 -9.36 -4.11
CA VAL A 55 5.77 -10.10 -5.34
C VAL A 55 4.60 -9.44 -6.07
N SER A 56 4.51 -9.64 -7.37
CA SER A 56 3.40 -9.09 -8.16
C SER A 56 2.05 -9.42 -7.51
N PRO A 57 1.13 -8.45 -7.44
CA PRO A 57 -0.19 -8.70 -6.88
C PRO A 57 -0.92 -9.81 -7.65
N GLU A 58 -1.71 -10.61 -6.94
CA GLU A 58 -2.61 -11.57 -7.57
C GLU A 58 -4.05 -11.05 -7.48
N SER A 59 -4.86 -11.43 -8.45
CA SER A 59 -6.29 -11.10 -8.48
C SER A 59 -6.58 -9.60 -8.38
N MET A 60 -5.70 -8.76 -8.94
CA MET A 60 -5.90 -7.32 -8.89
C MET A 60 -7.04 -6.90 -9.82
N ARG A 61 -7.96 -6.08 -9.29
CA ARG A 61 -9.08 -5.51 -10.04
C ARG A 61 -9.17 -4.03 -9.74
N VAL A 62 -9.53 -3.25 -10.76
CA VAL A 62 -9.74 -1.81 -10.60
C VAL A 62 -11.13 -1.48 -11.13
N HIS A 63 -11.92 -0.81 -10.32
CA HIS A 63 -13.25 -0.33 -10.68
C HIS A 63 -13.23 1.19 -10.68
N VAL A 64 -13.54 1.81 -11.83
CA VAL A 64 -13.54 3.26 -11.97
C VAL A 64 -14.97 3.76 -12.10
N ALA A 65 -15.32 4.75 -11.30
CA ALA A 65 -16.62 5.42 -11.34
C ALA A 65 -16.38 6.94 -11.30
N GLY A 66 -16.38 7.58 -12.47
CA GLY A 66 -16.09 9.02 -12.57
C GLY A 66 -14.68 9.34 -12.10
N ASP A 67 -14.58 10.17 -11.07
CA ASP A 67 -13.30 10.59 -10.51
C ASP A 67 -12.85 9.71 -9.33
N VAL A 68 -13.47 8.55 -9.16
CA VAL A 68 -13.13 7.62 -8.07
C VAL A 68 -12.74 6.27 -8.67
N ALA A 69 -11.67 5.67 -8.16
CA ALA A 69 -11.27 4.33 -8.53
C ALA A 69 -11.00 3.52 -7.27
N ILE A 70 -11.45 2.27 -7.28
CA ILE A 70 -11.20 1.34 -6.18
C ILE A 70 -10.35 0.20 -6.73
N ALA A 71 -9.18 0.00 -6.15
CA ALA A 71 -8.29 -1.09 -6.51
C ALA A 71 -8.32 -2.14 -5.40
N THR A 72 -8.52 -3.39 -5.77
CA THR A 72 -8.50 -4.52 -4.82
C THR A 72 -7.61 -5.62 -5.35
N GLY A 73 -7.09 -6.41 -4.46
CA GLY A 73 -6.27 -7.55 -4.84
C GLY A 73 -5.65 -8.19 -3.61
N VAL A 74 -4.70 -9.07 -3.84
CA VAL A 74 -3.91 -9.69 -2.79
C VAL A 74 -2.46 -9.43 -3.11
N PHE A 75 -1.75 -8.74 -2.21
CA PHE A 75 -0.31 -8.74 -2.37
C PHE A 75 0.36 -9.81 -1.55
N ARG A 76 1.46 -10.27 -2.11
CA ARG A 76 2.27 -11.31 -1.49
C ARG A 76 3.59 -10.66 -1.09
N THR A 77 4.02 -10.93 0.13
CA THR A 77 5.31 -10.48 0.63
C THR A 77 6.11 -11.70 1.04
N LYS A 78 7.32 -11.81 0.53
CA LYS A 78 8.21 -12.92 0.90
C LYS A 78 9.44 -12.37 1.61
N GLY A 79 9.96 -13.16 2.54
CA GLY A 79 11.16 -12.80 3.29
C GLY A 79 11.62 -13.98 4.12
N THR A 80 12.54 -13.72 5.04
CA THR A 80 13.02 -14.72 5.99
C THR A 80 12.81 -14.20 7.42
N GLU A 81 12.44 -15.11 8.30
CA GLU A 81 12.28 -14.82 9.72
C GLU A 81 12.94 -15.95 10.49
N GLU A 82 13.91 -15.61 11.33
CA GLU A 82 14.70 -16.57 12.08
C GLU A 82 15.35 -17.64 11.18
N GLY A 83 15.79 -17.23 10.00
CA GLY A 83 16.41 -18.12 9.04
C GLY A 83 15.45 -18.96 8.21
N LYS A 84 14.15 -18.82 8.42
CA LYS A 84 13.13 -19.57 7.69
C LYS A 84 12.41 -18.69 6.68
N PRO A 85 12.26 -19.13 5.43
CA PRO A 85 11.51 -18.36 4.44
C PRO A 85 10.03 -18.36 4.78
N TYR A 86 9.36 -17.23 4.50
CA TYR A 86 7.92 -17.10 4.67
C TYR A 86 7.30 -16.40 3.48
N LEU A 87 6.02 -16.62 3.28
CA LEU A 87 5.19 -15.89 2.32
C LEU A 87 3.95 -15.41 3.04
N ARG A 88 3.75 -14.08 3.07
CA ARG A 88 2.57 -13.48 3.66
C ARG A 88 1.68 -12.95 2.55
N ARG A 89 0.38 -13.12 2.70
CA ARG A 89 -0.62 -12.65 1.75
C ARG A 89 -1.58 -11.71 2.48
N ASP A 90 -1.82 -10.55 1.89
CA ASP A 90 -2.72 -9.55 2.44
C ASP A 90 -3.70 -9.10 1.37
N ARG A 91 -5.00 -9.10 1.70
CA ARG A 91 -6.04 -8.50 0.86
C ARG A 91 -5.99 -7.00 1.03
N PHE A 92 -5.86 -6.27 -0.07
CA PHE A 92 -5.85 -4.82 0.00
C PHE A 92 -7.07 -4.22 -0.68
N VAL A 93 -7.49 -3.06 -0.18
CA VAL A 93 -8.51 -2.21 -0.80
C VAL A 93 -7.99 -0.78 -0.74
N ASP A 94 -7.77 -0.20 -1.89
CA ASP A 94 -7.26 1.18 -2.01
C ASP A 94 -8.27 2.01 -2.79
N THR A 95 -8.61 3.19 -2.27
CA THR A 95 -9.51 4.13 -2.93
C THR A 95 -8.71 5.33 -3.43
N TRP A 96 -8.84 5.63 -4.71
CA TRP A 96 -8.16 6.72 -5.38
C TRP A 96 -9.17 7.73 -5.90
N VAL A 97 -8.82 8.99 -5.86
CA VAL A 97 -9.65 10.08 -6.37
C VAL A 97 -8.82 10.90 -7.34
N ASN A 98 -9.43 11.28 -8.47
CA ASN A 98 -8.79 12.17 -9.43
C ASN A 98 -9.05 13.61 -8.98
N LYS A 99 -7.98 14.30 -8.60
CA LYS A 99 -8.02 15.71 -8.23
C LYS A 99 -7.20 16.49 -9.26
N ASN A 100 -7.90 17.27 -10.08
CA ASN A 100 -7.25 18.14 -11.08
C ASN A 100 -6.29 17.39 -12.01
N GLY A 101 -6.71 16.19 -12.45
CA GLY A 101 -5.91 15.38 -13.37
C GLY A 101 -4.91 14.45 -12.71
N SER A 102 -4.78 14.48 -11.40
CA SER A 102 -3.87 13.60 -10.66
C SER A 102 -4.65 12.67 -9.74
N TRP A 103 -4.34 11.38 -9.82
CA TRP A 103 -4.95 10.38 -8.95
C TRP A 103 -4.18 10.33 -7.64
N VAL A 104 -4.91 10.53 -6.52
CA VAL A 104 -4.34 10.43 -5.18
C VAL A 104 -5.12 9.42 -4.35
N CYS A 105 -4.42 8.70 -3.49
CA CYS A 105 -5.04 7.72 -2.62
C CYS A 105 -5.65 8.41 -1.41
N VAL A 106 -6.95 8.18 -1.19
CA VAL A 106 -7.66 8.76 -0.05
C VAL A 106 -7.94 7.75 1.05
N SER A 107 -7.82 6.47 0.76
CA SER A 107 -8.05 5.40 1.74
C SER A 107 -7.31 4.15 1.30
N ALA A 108 -6.67 3.48 2.22
CA ALA A 108 -5.99 2.21 1.96
C ALA A 108 -6.09 1.31 3.17
N SER A 109 -6.34 0.02 2.92
CA SER A 109 -6.38 -0.98 3.97
C SER A 109 -5.81 -2.29 3.47
N ALA A 110 -5.24 -3.08 4.38
CA ALA A 110 -4.73 -4.41 4.07
C ALA A 110 -5.07 -5.33 5.23
N ILE A 111 -5.58 -6.51 4.93
CA ILE A 111 -6.00 -7.50 5.92
C ILE A 111 -5.31 -8.82 5.60
N PRO A 112 -4.69 -9.48 6.59
CA PRO A 112 -4.08 -10.79 6.34
C PRO A 112 -5.08 -11.81 5.83
N VAL A 113 -4.66 -12.59 4.85
CA VAL A 113 -5.46 -13.70 4.33
C VAL A 113 -5.19 -14.92 5.21
N LEU A 114 -6.21 -15.36 5.92
CA LEU A 114 -6.12 -16.52 6.82
C LEU A 114 -6.62 -17.76 6.10
N HIS A 115 -5.89 -18.85 6.29
CA HIS A 115 -6.23 -20.15 5.71
C HIS A 115 -6.53 -21.16 6.80
#